data_1e511e071fa4123add25db2a83242de9
#
_entry.id   1e511e071fa4123add25db2a83242de9
#
_cell.length_a   1.000
_cell.length_b   1.000
_cell.length_c   1.000
_cell.angle_alpha   90.00
_cell.angle_beta   90.00
_cell.angle_gamma   90.00
#
_symmetry.space_group_name_H-M   'P 1'
#
loop_
_entity.id
_entity.type
_entity.pdbx_description
1 polymer ?
#
loop_
_entity_poly.entity_id
_entity_poly.type
_entity_poly.pdbx_seq_one_letter_code
_entity_poly.pdbx_strand_id
1 'polypeptide(L)'
;MKKLLYTVMCCCALASCTNLDSERYDAINPDFFPTNEKDAEALVVGGVYAPFRSAEYSGVFSTAHSFQVIGDMSTDIAVCCWVNDSWIPLTTHNWTPNHSYTTLNYTDYAKYLGTMTLTLDRISNVEMSDEKKALLMAETHLGRGWLAFLLYDFYGPIPIPTLEDLKNPL
;
A
#
# COMPACT_ATOMS: atom_id res chain seq x y z
N MET A 1 56.50 -9.16 -25.39
CA MET A 1 55.98 -7.80 -25.22
C MET A 1 54.59 -7.62 -25.84
N LYS A 2 54.32 -8.03 -27.10
CA LYS A 2 52.97 -7.85 -27.71
C LYS A 2 51.86 -8.55 -26.95
N LYS A 3 52.05 -9.80 -26.44
CA LYS A 3 51.04 -10.53 -25.68
C LYS A 3 50.69 -9.88 -24.35
N LEU A 4 51.64 -9.27 -23.65
CA LEU A 4 51.43 -8.55 -22.41
C LEU A 4 50.59 -7.27 -22.65
N LEU A 5 50.84 -6.57 -23.78
CA LEU A 5 50.10 -5.40 -24.17
C LEU A 5 48.60 -5.71 -24.44
N TYR A 6 48.32 -6.83 -25.09
CA TYR A 6 46.92 -7.25 -25.33
C TYR A 6 46.21 -7.63 -24.03
N THR A 7 46.89 -8.27 -23.08
CA THR A 7 46.30 -8.67 -21.80
C THR A 7 45.94 -7.41 -20.97
N VAL A 8 46.82 -6.42 -20.92
CA VAL A 8 46.55 -5.15 -20.21
C VAL A 8 45.42 -4.37 -20.88
N MET A 9 45.38 -4.33 -22.21
CA MET A 9 44.31 -3.63 -22.94
C MET A 9 42.93 -4.33 -22.75
N CYS A 10 42.91 -5.67 -22.65
CA CYS A 10 41.70 -6.41 -22.35
C CYS A 10 41.20 -6.19 -20.92
N CYS A 11 42.09 -6.11 -19.92
CA CYS A 11 41.74 -5.80 -18.53
C CYS A 11 41.21 -4.38 -18.35
N CYS A 12 41.75 -3.39 -19.09
CA CYS A 12 41.23 -2.01 -19.06
C CYS A 12 39.83 -1.89 -19.70
N ALA A 13 39.52 -2.70 -20.70
CA ALA A 13 38.18 -2.72 -21.34
C ALA A 13 37.11 -3.29 -20.43
N LEU A 14 37.45 -4.18 -19.49
CA LEU A 14 36.53 -4.76 -18.52
C LEU A 14 36.26 -3.85 -17.31
N ALA A 15 37.06 -2.82 -17.09
CA ALA A 15 36.86 -1.86 -15.99
C ALA A 15 35.94 -0.66 -16.37
N SER A 16 35.43 -0.63 -17.59
CA SER A 16 34.70 0.53 -18.15
C SER A 16 33.22 0.64 -17.77
N CYS A 17 32.66 -0.29 -16.97
CA CYS A 17 31.25 -0.26 -16.60
C CYS A 17 31.07 -0.34 -15.08
N THR A 18 31.55 0.64 -14.34
CA THR A 18 31.44 0.64 -12.86
C THR A 18 30.42 1.62 -12.28
N ASN A 19 29.70 2.37 -13.09
CA ASN A 19 28.59 3.19 -12.57
C ASN A 19 27.26 2.55 -12.96
N LEU A 20 26.76 1.65 -12.08
CA LEU A 20 25.47 1.01 -12.17
C LEU A 20 24.36 1.81 -11.45
N ASP A 21 24.72 2.96 -10.89
CA ASP A 21 23.76 3.89 -10.30
C ASP A 21 23.01 4.63 -11.42
N SER A 22 22.00 3.99 -11.97
CA SER A 22 21.08 4.67 -12.86
C SER A 22 20.15 5.54 -12.01
N GLU A 23 20.20 6.84 -12.20
CA GLU A 23 19.16 7.72 -11.68
C GLU A 23 17.81 7.28 -12.28
N ARG A 24 16.91 6.85 -11.40
CA ARG A 24 15.55 6.47 -11.81
C ARG A 24 14.74 7.74 -11.99
N TYR A 25 14.49 8.12 -13.23
CA TYR A 25 13.61 9.26 -13.58
C TYR A 25 12.13 8.87 -13.71
N ASP A 26 11.82 7.58 -13.67
CA ASP A 26 10.49 6.99 -13.88
C ASP A 26 9.75 6.66 -12.58
N ALA A 27 10.40 6.82 -11.44
CA ALA A 27 9.79 6.57 -10.13
C ALA A 27 10.22 7.63 -9.11
N ILE A 28 9.29 8.02 -8.24
CA ILE A 28 9.59 8.83 -7.06
C ILE A 28 10.50 8.01 -6.15
N ASN A 29 11.71 8.51 -5.88
CA ASN A 29 12.62 7.85 -4.95
C ASN A 29 12.06 8.01 -3.52
N PRO A 30 11.71 6.92 -2.83
CA PRO A 30 11.13 6.97 -1.49
C PRO A 30 12.06 7.58 -0.43
N ASP A 31 13.39 7.59 -0.68
CA ASP A 31 14.38 8.17 0.24
C ASP A 31 14.38 9.70 0.23
N PHE A 32 13.87 10.29 -0.85
CA PHE A 32 13.85 11.74 -1.06
C PHE A 32 12.42 12.32 -1.15
N PHE A 33 11.38 11.53 -0.92
CA PHE A 33 10.00 11.98 -1.00
C PHE A 33 9.26 11.66 0.31
N PRO A 34 8.49 12.60 0.89
CA PRO A 34 8.22 13.99 0.46
C PRO A 34 9.32 14.98 0.87
N THR A 35 9.53 16.06 0.08
CA THR A 35 10.54 17.10 0.36
C THR A 35 9.94 18.42 0.80
N ASN A 36 8.66 18.65 0.55
CA ASN A 36 7.97 19.90 0.81
C ASN A 36 6.48 19.65 1.11
N GLU A 37 5.75 20.71 1.47
CA GLU A 37 4.33 20.66 1.82
C GLU A 37 3.46 20.05 0.71
N LYS A 38 3.69 20.42 -0.56
CA LYS A 38 2.93 19.89 -1.69
C LYS A 38 3.16 18.39 -1.89
N ASP A 39 4.38 17.93 -1.68
CA ASP A 39 4.71 16.51 -1.72
C ASP A 39 4.03 15.75 -0.58
N ALA A 40 3.96 16.35 0.62
CA ALA A 40 3.28 15.77 1.76
C ALA A 40 1.77 15.65 1.51
N GLU A 41 1.13 16.67 0.89
CA GLU A 41 -0.26 16.57 0.43
C GLU A 41 -0.45 15.43 -0.56
N ALA A 42 0.42 15.33 -1.57
CA ALA A 42 0.35 14.27 -2.57
C ALA A 42 0.52 12.88 -1.93
N LEU A 43 1.38 12.77 -0.91
CA LEU A 43 1.57 11.53 -0.15
C LEU A 43 0.30 11.14 0.62
N VAL A 44 -0.42 12.09 1.23
CA VAL A 44 -1.70 11.83 1.90
C VAL A 44 -2.77 11.43 0.89
N VAL A 45 -2.85 12.12 -0.25
CA VAL A 45 -3.81 11.75 -1.30
C VAL A 45 -3.56 10.33 -1.80
N GLY A 46 -2.32 9.97 -2.08
CA GLY A 46 -1.95 8.62 -2.57
C GLY A 46 -1.96 7.54 -1.50
N GLY A 47 -1.54 7.85 -0.28
CA GLY A 47 -1.39 6.88 0.81
C GLY A 47 -2.62 6.70 1.69
N VAL A 48 -3.48 7.72 1.78
CA VAL A 48 -4.65 7.70 2.66
C VAL A 48 -5.96 7.70 1.87
N TYR A 49 -6.16 8.65 0.95
CA TYR A 49 -7.43 8.77 0.24
C TYR A 49 -7.59 7.77 -0.91
N ALA A 50 -6.51 7.41 -1.60
CA ALA A 50 -6.58 6.48 -2.72
C ALA A 50 -7.19 5.12 -2.34
N PRO A 51 -6.89 4.50 -1.18
CA PRO A 51 -7.54 3.27 -0.73
C PRO A 51 -9.05 3.36 -0.61
N PHE A 52 -9.58 4.53 -0.22
CA PHE A 52 -11.03 4.73 -0.09
C PHE A 52 -11.72 5.06 -1.41
N ARG A 53 -10.97 5.63 -2.37
CA ARG A 53 -11.55 6.10 -3.62
C ARG A 53 -11.72 5.01 -4.67
N SER A 54 -10.89 3.98 -4.65
CA SER A 54 -10.77 2.95 -5.69
C SER A 54 -10.02 3.31 -6.96
N ALA A 55 -9.13 2.41 -7.33
CA ALA A 55 -8.87 2.12 -8.72
C ALA A 55 -8.73 0.60 -8.87
N GLU A 56 -9.46 0.05 -9.77
CA GLU A 56 -9.42 -1.30 -10.32
C GLU A 56 -9.71 -2.46 -9.36
N TYR A 57 -8.98 -2.76 -8.32
CA TYR A 57 -9.20 -3.95 -7.50
C TYR A 57 -8.91 -3.78 -6.01
N SER A 58 -8.61 -2.57 -5.57
CA SER A 58 -8.08 -2.33 -4.23
C SER A 58 -8.69 -1.14 -3.48
N GLY A 59 -9.91 -0.75 -3.79
CA GLY A 59 -10.61 0.29 -3.06
C GLY A 59 -11.54 -0.26 -1.99
N VAL A 60 -11.59 0.41 -0.84
CA VAL A 60 -12.42 0.02 0.31
C VAL A 60 -13.91 -0.06 -0.04
N PHE A 61 -14.40 0.79 -0.94
CA PHE A 61 -15.83 0.93 -1.23
C PHE A 61 -16.27 0.59 -2.65
N SER A 62 -15.37 0.32 -3.56
CA SER A 62 -15.73 0.27 -4.99
C SER A 62 -15.20 -0.91 -5.76
N THR A 63 -14.75 -1.94 -5.09
CA THR A 63 -14.31 -3.18 -5.75
C THR A 63 -15.18 -4.36 -5.37
N ALA A 64 -15.07 -5.44 -6.14
CA ALA A 64 -15.80 -6.67 -5.90
C ALA A 64 -15.50 -7.33 -4.55
N HIS A 65 -14.35 -7.02 -3.95
CA HIS A 65 -13.94 -7.48 -2.61
C HIS A 65 -13.94 -6.35 -1.57
N SER A 66 -14.67 -5.26 -1.83
CA SER A 66 -14.83 -4.18 -0.85
C SER A 66 -15.60 -4.62 0.38
N PHE A 67 -15.39 -3.94 1.51
CA PHE A 67 -16.16 -4.20 2.74
C PHE A 67 -17.65 -4.12 2.51
N GLN A 68 -18.13 -3.14 1.74
CA GLN A 68 -19.54 -2.97 1.46
C GLN A 68 -20.09 -4.17 0.69
N VAL A 69 -19.45 -4.56 -0.41
CA VAL A 69 -19.93 -5.66 -1.25
C VAL A 69 -19.89 -6.99 -0.50
N ILE A 70 -18.81 -7.28 0.22
CA ILE A 70 -18.73 -8.50 1.05
C ILE A 70 -19.79 -8.48 2.14
N GLY A 71 -20.00 -7.34 2.81
CA GLY A 71 -21.02 -7.17 3.83
C GLY A 71 -22.42 -7.38 3.28
N ASP A 72 -22.77 -6.68 2.20
CA ASP A 72 -24.09 -6.77 1.57
C ASP A 72 -24.40 -8.19 1.06
N MET A 73 -23.42 -8.83 0.41
CA MET A 73 -23.55 -10.21 -0.09
C MET A 73 -23.63 -11.27 1.01
N SER A 74 -23.15 -10.94 2.22
CA SER A 74 -23.25 -11.83 3.38
C SER A 74 -24.56 -11.66 4.16
N THR A 75 -25.51 -10.90 3.63
CA THR A 75 -26.83 -10.65 4.22
C THR A 75 -27.94 -11.05 3.26
N ASP A 76 -29.17 -10.83 3.63
CA ASP A 76 -30.37 -11.08 2.80
C ASP A 76 -30.76 -9.88 1.91
N ILE A 77 -30.01 -8.77 1.97
CA ILE A 77 -30.29 -7.57 1.16
C ILE A 77 -29.71 -7.62 -0.25
N ALA A 78 -28.72 -8.49 -0.50
CA ALA A 78 -28.11 -8.65 -1.81
C ALA A 78 -27.86 -10.12 -2.15
N VAL A 79 -28.03 -10.46 -3.44
CA VAL A 79 -27.79 -11.81 -3.95
C VAL A 79 -27.06 -11.74 -5.29
N CYS A 80 -26.09 -12.62 -5.49
CA CYS A 80 -25.42 -12.76 -6.77
C CYS A 80 -26.34 -13.50 -7.77
N CYS A 81 -26.71 -12.81 -8.87
CA CYS A 81 -27.58 -13.33 -9.91
C CYS A 81 -26.86 -14.10 -11.01
N TRP A 82 -25.55 -14.15 -11.00
CA TRP A 82 -24.75 -14.87 -11.99
C TRP A 82 -23.91 -15.97 -11.34
N VAL A 83 -23.46 -16.94 -12.13
CA VAL A 83 -22.56 -17.98 -11.66
C VAL A 83 -21.17 -17.37 -11.46
N ASN A 84 -20.76 -17.25 -10.20
CA ASN A 84 -19.47 -16.72 -9.80
C ASN A 84 -18.99 -17.40 -8.53
N ASP A 85 -17.86 -18.09 -8.62
CA ASP A 85 -17.32 -18.92 -7.54
C ASP A 85 -16.84 -18.11 -6.32
N SER A 86 -16.67 -16.79 -6.47
CA SER A 86 -16.27 -15.93 -5.37
C SER A 86 -17.46 -15.29 -4.63
N TRP A 87 -18.59 -15.06 -5.30
CA TRP A 87 -19.74 -14.39 -4.69
C TRP A 87 -20.82 -15.35 -4.21
N ILE A 88 -21.02 -16.49 -4.88
CA ILE A 88 -21.99 -17.50 -4.44
C ILE A 88 -21.71 -17.98 -3.01
N PRO A 89 -20.46 -18.29 -2.61
CA PRO A 89 -20.19 -18.67 -1.23
C PRO A 89 -20.55 -17.59 -0.21
N LEU A 90 -20.43 -16.31 -0.54
CA LEU A 90 -20.81 -15.20 0.35
C LEU A 90 -22.33 -15.18 0.55
N THR A 91 -23.12 -15.23 -0.52
CA THR A 91 -24.59 -15.20 -0.43
C THR A 91 -25.20 -16.46 0.17
N THR A 92 -24.50 -17.58 0.10
CA THR A 92 -24.94 -18.87 0.69
C THR A 92 -24.33 -19.14 2.06
N HIS A 93 -23.56 -18.19 2.62
CA HIS A 93 -22.85 -18.34 3.89
C HIS A 93 -21.96 -19.58 3.97
N ASN A 94 -21.37 -19.98 2.85
CA ASN A 94 -20.54 -21.18 2.72
C ASN A 94 -19.12 -20.85 2.20
N TRP A 95 -18.47 -19.86 2.81
CA TRP A 95 -17.07 -19.54 2.50
C TRP A 95 -16.10 -20.26 3.42
N THR A 96 -14.90 -20.45 2.94
CA THR A 96 -13.79 -21.03 3.68
C THR A 96 -12.78 -19.94 4.10
N PRO A 97 -11.87 -20.22 5.03
CA PRO A 97 -10.78 -19.27 5.37
C PRO A 97 -9.92 -18.83 4.17
N ASN A 98 -9.88 -19.62 3.10
CA ASN A 98 -9.12 -19.32 1.88
C ASN A 98 -9.99 -18.71 0.76
N HIS A 99 -11.16 -18.17 1.10
CA HIS A 99 -12.03 -17.52 0.13
C HIS A 99 -11.32 -16.30 -0.49
N SER A 100 -11.29 -16.23 -1.83
CA SER A 100 -10.45 -15.28 -2.57
C SER A 100 -10.74 -13.81 -2.21
N TYR A 101 -12.00 -13.41 -2.18
CA TYR A 101 -12.35 -12.01 -1.91
C TYR A 101 -12.10 -11.59 -0.46
N THR A 102 -12.38 -12.48 0.50
CA THR A 102 -12.06 -12.16 1.90
C THR A 102 -10.56 -12.11 2.14
N THR A 103 -9.78 -12.99 1.52
CA THR A 103 -8.31 -12.96 1.60
C THR A 103 -7.74 -11.71 0.95
N LEU A 104 -8.19 -11.33 -0.24
CA LEU A 104 -7.76 -10.12 -0.92
C LEU A 104 -8.12 -8.86 -0.13
N ASN A 105 -9.34 -8.80 0.41
CA ASN A 105 -9.77 -7.71 1.27
C ASN A 105 -8.82 -7.52 2.45
N TYR A 106 -8.54 -8.58 3.21
CA TYR A 106 -7.61 -8.50 4.33
C TYR A 106 -6.21 -8.05 3.90
N THR A 107 -5.65 -8.68 2.87
CA THR A 107 -4.28 -8.43 2.42
C THR A 107 -4.09 -6.99 1.95
N ASP A 108 -5.01 -6.50 1.12
CA ASP A 108 -4.91 -5.15 0.56
C ASP A 108 -5.08 -4.09 1.66
N TYR A 109 -6.02 -4.28 2.57
CA TYR A 109 -6.28 -3.26 3.60
C TYR A 109 -5.26 -3.29 4.74
N ALA A 110 -4.72 -4.44 5.08
CA ALA A 110 -3.57 -4.54 5.99
C ALA A 110 -2.34 -3.82 5.42
N LYS A 111 -2.10 -3.95 4.10
CA LYS A 111 -1.06 -3.20 3.40
C LYS A 111 -1.29 -1.68 3.50
N TYR A 112 -2.53 -1.21 3.35
CA TYR A 112 -2.82 0.22 3.48
C TYR A 112 -2.64 0.74 4.91
N LEU A 113 -2.90 -0.05 5.94
CA LEU A 113 -2.56 0.31 7.32
C LEU A 113 -1.05 0.57 7.48
N GLY A 114 -0.22 -0.30 6.90
CA GLY A 114 1.23 -0.10 6.85
C GLY A 114 1.62 1.18 6.11
N THR A 115 1.02 1.42 4.93
CA THR A 115 1.25 2.63 4.14
C THR A 115 0.90 3.89 4.92
N MET A 116 -0.23 3.92 5.63
CA MET A 116 -0.64 5.08 6.45
C MET A 116 0.31 5.29 7.65
N THR A 117 0.85 4.22 8.22
CA THR A 117 1.87 4.33 9.28
C THR A 117 3.17 4.96 8.75
N LEU A 118 3.63 4.55 7.57
CA LEU A 118 4.78 5.19 6.91
C LEU A 118 4.50 6.63 6.50
N THR A 119 3.28 6.93 6.08
CA THR A 119 2.85 8.29 5.73
C THR A 119 2.97 9.23 6.93
N LEU A 120 2.55 8.80 8.12
CA LEU A 120 2.70 9.57 9.36
C LEU A 120 4.18 9.89 9.65
N ASP A 121 5.05 8.90 9.57
CA ASP A 121 6.50 9.10 9.79
C ASP A 121 7.08 10.11 8.79
N ARG A 122 6.77 9.97 7.51
CA ARG A 122 7.29 10.84 6.46
C ARG A 122 6.81 12.28 6.61
N ILE A 123 5.51 12.51 6.85
CA ILE A 123 4.95 13.86 7.06
C ILE A 123 5.61 14.53 8.26
N SER A 124 5.87 13.81 9.34
CA SER A 124 6.49 14.35 10.55
C SER A 124 7.84 15.00 10.29
N ASN A 125 8.57 14.51 9.30
CA ASN A 125 9.93 14.95 8.93
C ASN A 125 9.96 16.07 7.87
N VAL A 126 8.82 16.47 7.30
CA VAL A 126 8.78 17.54 6.29
C VAL A 126 8.68 18.90 6.94
N GLU A 127 9.42 19.87 6.45
CA GLU A 127 9.29 21.27 6.84
C GLU A 127 8.05 21.91 6.18
N MET A 128 7.12 22.33 7.00
CA MET A 128 5.88 23.01 6.60
C MET A 128 5.30 23.79 7.80
N SER A 129 4.22 24.52 7.59
CA SER A 129 3.52 25.19 8.70
C SER A 129 2.96 24.17 9.70
N ASP A 130 2.96 24.50 10.99
CA ASP A 130 2.44 23.63 12.05
C ASP A 130 0.96 23.28 11.83
N GLU A 131 0.17 24.26 11.36
CA GLU A 131 -1.25 24.07 11.05
C GLU A 131 -1.44 23.02 9.95
N LYS A 132 -0.68 23.12 8.85
CA LYS A 132 -0.77 22.18 7.75
C LYS A 132 -0.30 20.80 8.14
N LYS A 133 0.80 20.70 8.88
CA LYS A 133 1.30 19.43 9.42
C LYS A 133 0.26 18.77 10.30
N ALA A 134 -0.35 19.51 11.23
CA ALA A 134 -1.39 19.00 12.11
C ALA A 134 -2.60 18.48 11.32
N LEU A 135 -3.02 19.18 10.27
CA LEU A 135 -4.12 18.77 9.40
C LEU A 135 -3.80 17.44 8.69
N LEU A 136 -2.69 17.36 7.99
CA LEU A 136 -2.29 16.14 7.25
C LEU A 136 -2.09 14.92 8.17
N MET A 137 -1.54 15.15 9.36
CA MET A 137 -1.40 14.12 10.39
C MET A 137 -2.79 13.66 10.89
N ALA A 138 -3.71 14.57 11.15
CA ALA A 138 -5.06 14.25 11.60
C ALA A 138 -5.85 13.46 10.54
N GLU A 139 -5.78 13.85 9.27
CA GLU A 139 -6.39 13.13 8.15
C GLU A 139 -5.82 11.70 8.03
N THR A 140 -4.52 11.55 8.17
CA THR A 140 -3.86 10.24 8.12
C THR A 140 -4.26 9.35 9.31
N HIS A 141 -4.34 9.91 10.51
CA HIS A 141 -4.82 9.18 11.70
C HIS A 141 -6.28 8.76 11.56
N LEU A 142 -7.13 9.63 11.02
CA LEU A 142 -8.54 9.33 10.78
C LEU A 142 -8.69 8.17 9.78
N GLY A 143 -8.03 8.24 8.63
CA GLY A 143 -8.05 7.17 7.63
C GLY A 143 -7.54 5.84 8.17
N ARG A 144 -6.42 5.89 8.91
CA ARG A 144 -5.83 4.71 9.55
C ARG A 144 -6.76 4.10 10.61
N GLY A 145 -7.36 4.93 11.45
CA GLY A 145 -8.30 4.47 12.48
C GLY A 145 -9.54 3.84 11.87
N TRP A 146 -10.10 4.45 10.82
CA TRP A 146 -11.26 3.91 10.13
C TRP A 146 -10.95 2.57 9.45
N LEU A 147 -9.85 2.47 8.75
CA LEU A 147 -9.45 1.22 8.10
C LEU A 147 -9.18 0.10 9.12
N ALA A 148 -8.54 0.43 10.24
CA ALA A 148 -8.34 -0.53 11.34
C ALA A 148 -9.67 -1.00 11.93
N PHE A 149 -10.64 -0.09 12.10
CA PHE A 149 -11.99 -0.44 12.55
C PHE A 149 -12.69 -1.40 11.59
N LEU A 150 -12.67 -1.13 10.28
CA LEU A 150 -13.27 -2.01 9.28
C LEU A 150 -12.63 -3.41 9.27
N LEU A 151 -11.30 -3.48 9.35
CA LEU A 151 -10.60 -4.75 9.45
C LEU A 151 -10.94 -5.51 10.74
N TYR A 152 -11.04 -4.80 11.87
CA TYR A 152 -11.44 -5.40 13.14
C TYR A 152 -12.87 -5.94 13.09
N ASP A 153 -13.80 -5.20 12.48
CA ASP A 153 -15.20 -5.58 12.36
C ASP A 153 -15.37 -6.87 11.54
N PHE A 154 -14.62 -7.02 10.46
CA PHE A 154 -14.70 -8.19 9.57
C PHE A 154 -13.89 -9.40 10.04
N TYR A 155 -12.73 -9.19 10.66
CA TYR A 155 -11.76 -10.25 10.94
C TYR A 155 -11.47 -10.44 12.44
N GLY A 156 -12.03 -9.58 13.30
CA GLY A 156 -11.72 -9.58 14.71
C GLY A 156 -10.35 -8.94 15.02
N PRO A 157 -9.68 -9.34 16.11
CA PRO A 157 -8.42 -8.74 16.50
C PRO A 157 -7.36 -8.86 15.40
N ILE A 158 -6.83 -7.72 14.96
CA ILE A 158 -5.79 -7.62 13.94
C ILE A 158 -4.53 -6.95 14.50
N PRO A 159 -3.35 -7.26 13.98
CA PRO A 159 -2.15 -6.50 14.29
C PRO A 159 -2.25 -5.09 13.67
N ILE A 160 -1.97 -4.06 14.47
CA ILE A 160 -1.85 -2.68 13.98
C ILE A 160 -0.36 -2.38 13.85
N PRO A 161 0.20 -2.28 12.64
CA PRO A 161 1.64 -2.13 12.44
C PRO A 161 2.14 -0.81 13.04
N THR A 162 3.20 -0.90 13.84
CA THR A 162 3.98 0.24 14.26
C THR A 162 5.07 0.56 13.22
N LEU A 163 5.70 1.72 13.36
CA LEU A 163 6.82 2.07 12.49
C LEU A 163 8.01 1.10 12.67
N GLU A 164 8.23 0.61 13.88
CA GLU A 164 9.28 -0.37 14.19
C GLU A 164 9.02 -1.69 13.49
N ASP A 165 7.78 -2.19 13.51
CA ASP A 165 7.40 -3.42 12.81
C ASP A 165 7.64 -3.32 11.30
N LEU A 166 7.44 -2.14 10.72
CA LEU A 166 7.63 -1.91 9.29
C LEU A 166 9.10 -1.75 8.88
N LYS A 167 9.95 -1.27 9.80
CA LYS A 167 11.40 -1.15 9.58
C LYS A 167 12.15 -2.45 9.82
N ASN A 168 11.63 -3.30 10.69
CA ASN A 168 12.24 -4.58 11.09
C ASN A 168 11.21 -5.72 10.97
N PRO A 169 10.79 -6.07 9.76
CA PRO A 169 9.85 -7.18 9.57
C PRO A 169 10.48 -8.50 10.05
N LEU A 170 9.71 -9.26 10.84
CA LEU A 170 10.11 -10.59 11.35
C LEU A 170 10.29 -11.59 10.21
#